data_2b8ee8df72a8a881a8e0694b236821d5
#
_entry.id   2b8ee8df72a8a881a8e0694b236821d5
#
_cell.length_a   1.000
_cell.length_b   1.000
_cell.length_c   1.000
_cell.angle_alpha   90.00
_cell.angle_beta   90.00
_cell.angle_gamma   90.00
#
_symmetry.space_group_name_H-M   'P 1'
#
loop_
_entity.id
_entity.type
_entity.pdbx_description
1 polymer ?
#
loop_
_entity_poly.entity_id
_entity_poly.type
_entity_poly.pdbx_seq_one_letter_code
_entity_poly.pdbx_strand_id
1 'polypeptide(L)'
;MSGPVVVLAGGTGGAKLARGMLDVVGSDSLVVIANTADDIEIYGAYVSPDTDLVTFWLTDRIDERGWGIAGDTFHVMDGLRAIHVDVWFNLGDQDLAIGLERARRLQEGERLTEAHTAISKALNAPATVLPMCDEPVRTRVRTQDRWWPFQEYMIRAGGAAAGGDPVQDVDFRGARTARPTPEVLHAIAAAQAIVIGPSNPVISIAPILAVNGMRQALTDATARIIAVSPLVAEAVVKGPTAAFMEFAGLPVSNDGIAAYYDGLIDGLVADRRTHGLPALETDVLMDTPTARRRVAEETLGFALALR
;
A
#
# COMPACT_ATOMS: atom_id res chain seq x y z
N MET A 1 -5.75 14.75 -23.92
CA MET A 1 -5.78 14.81 -22.43
C MET A 1 -4.61 13.97 -21.96
N SER A 2 -3.82 14.46 -21.01
CA SER A 2 -2.80 13.64 -20.37
C SER A 2 -3.47 12.50 -19.59
N GLY A 3 -2.88 11.29 -19.61
CA GLY A 3 -3.41 10.14 -18.87
C GLY A 3 -3.36 10.36 -17.34
N PRO A 4 -3.88 9.42 -16.53
CA PRO A 4 -3.83 9.51 -15.08
C PRO A 4 -2.39 9.38 -14.55
N VAL A 5 -2.16 9.88 -13.34
CA VAL A 5 -1.03 9.47 -12.52
C VAL A 5 -1.45 8.24 -11.72
N VAL A 6 -0.66 7.17 -11.84
CA VAL A 6 -0.90 5.93 -11.10
C VAL A 6 0.04 5.86 -9.91
N VAL A 7 -0.50 5.61 -8.72
CA VAL A 7 0.28 5.39 -7.49
C VAL A 7 0.14 3.94 -7.04
N LEU A 8 1.23 3.20 -6.92
CA LEU A 8 1.24 1.91 -6.24
C LEU A 8 1.40 2.15 -4.75
N ALA A 9 0.46 1.68 -3.95
CA ALA A 9 0.42 1.97 -2.52
C ALA A 9 0.18 0.71 -1.68
N GLY A 10 0.90 0.62 -0.57
CA GLY A 10 0.65 -0.26 0.56
C GLY A 10 1.08 0.46 1.84
N GLY A 11 0.28 0.37 2.89
CA GLY A 11 0.55 1.04 4.16
C GLY A 11 0.52 2.58 4.12
N THR A 12 0.89 3.17 5.25
CA THR A 12 0.72 4.62 5.51
C THR A 12 1.52 5.53 4.56
N GLY A 13 2.72 5.13 4.15
CA GLY A 13 3.57 5.96 3.28
C GLY A 13 2.95 6.17 1.91
N GLY A 14 2.48 5.08 1.27
CA GLY A 14 1.81 5.14 -0.02
C GLY A 14 0.50 5.93 0.04
N ALA A 15 -0.29 5.76 1.10
CA ALA A 15 -1.54 6.49 1.30
C ALA A 15 -1.31 8.01 1.49
N LYS A 16 -0.28 8.42 2.24
CA LYS A 16 0.12 9.82 2.37
C LYS A 16 0.54 10.44 1.05
N LEU A 17 1.32 9.71 0.25
CA LEU A 17 1.73 10.19 -1.07
C LEU A 17 0.52 10.31 -2.01
N ALA A 18 -0.39 9.34 -2.01
CA ALA A 18 -1.63 9.40 -2.79
C ALA A 18 -2.48 10.63 -2.40
N ARG A 19 -2.59 10.94 -1.11
CA ARG A 19 -3.28 12.15 -0.65
C ARG A 19 -2.60 13.45 -1.15
N GLY A 20 -1.27 13.50 -1.10
CA GLY A 20 -0.52 14.62 -1.68
C GLY A 20 -0.67 14.71 -3.20
N MET A 21 -0.67 13.58 -3.89
CA MET A 21 -0.84 13.53 -5.34
C MET A 21 -2.23 14.01 -5.77
N LEU A 22 -3.28 13.72 -4.99
CA LEU A 22 -4.63 14.26 -5.20
C LEU A 22 -4.62 15.79 -5.24
N ASP A 23 -3.87 16.45 -4.34
CA ASP A 23 -3.76 17.91 -4.30
C ASP A 23 -3.00 18.50 -5.49
N VAL A 24 -2.22 17.68 -6.20
CA VAL A 24 -1.42 18.10 -7.36
C VAL A 24 -2.17 17.89 -8.68
N VAL A 25 -2.78 16.70 -8.87
CA VAL A 25 -3.35 16.32 -10.18
C VAL A 25 -4.88 16.38 -10.22
N GLY A 26 -5.53 16.49 -9.08
CA GLY A 26 -7.00 16.48 -8.97
C GLY A 26 -7.62 15.09 -9.05
N SER A 27 -8.92 15.04 -8.79
CA SER A 27 -9.71 13.81 -8.64
C SER A 27 -9.71 12.90 -9.87
N ASP A 28 -9.91 13.50 -11.04
CA ASP A 28 -10.10 12.75 -12.28
C ASP A 28 -8.79 12.20 -12.87
N SER A 29 -7.66 12.62 -12.33
CA SER A 29 -6.33 12.30 -12.85
C SER A 29 -5.50 11.43 -11.89
N LEU A 30 -6.08 10.93 -10.80
CA LEU A 30 -5.41 10.05 -9.85
C LEU A 30 -6.04 8.67 -9.82
N VAL A 31 -5.22 7.64 -10.00
CA VAL A 31 -5.57 6.25 -9.73
C VAL A 31 -4.58 5.65 -8.75
N VAL A 32 -5.06 5.04 -7.69
CA VAL A 32 -4.21 4.33 -6.73
C VAL A 32 -4.46 2.84 -6.85
N ILE A 33 -3.40 2.06 -7.07
CA ILE A 33 -3.43 0.60 -7.04
C ILE A 33 -2.90 0.17 -5.68
N ALA A 34 -3.78 -0.40 -4.86
CA ALA A 34 -3.48 -0.75 -3.48
C ALA A 34 -3.20 -2.24 -3.31
N ASN A 35 -2.29 -2.55 -2.40
CA ASN A 35 -1.99 -3.92 -1.98
C ASN A 35 -3.21 -4.57 -1.31
N THR A 36 -3.53 -5.80 -1.66
CA THR A 36 -4.59 -6.62 -1.05
C THR A 36 -4.05 -7.92 -0.44
N ALA A 37 -2.74 -8.08 -0.39
CA ALA A 37 -2.15 -9.30 0.18
C ALA A 37 -2.19 -9.35 1.71
N ASP A 38 -2.54 -8.23 2.33
CA ASP A 38 -2.69 -8.10 3.77
C ASP A 38 -4.16 -8.20 4.23
N ASP A 39 -5.07 -8.45 3.26
CA ASP A 39 -6.49 -8.65 3.52
C ASP A 39 -6.73 -9.86 4.43
N ILE A 40 -7.73 -9.75 5.28
CA ILE A 40 -8.08 -10.79 6.24
C ILE A 40 -9.59 -10.90 6.44
N GLU A 41 -10.08 -12.13 6.54
CA GLU A 41 -11.44 -12.43 6.94
C GLU A 41 -11.46 -12.67 8.45
N ILE A 42 -12.11 -11.77 9.19
CA ILE A 42 -12.14 -11.84 10.64
C ILE A 42 -13.45 -11.25 11.19
N TYR A 43 -14.00 -11.83 12.24
CA TYR A 43 -15.27 -11.43 12.90
C TYR A 43 -16.45 -11.32 11.92
N GLY A 44 -16.45 -12.11 10.83
CA GLY A 44 -17.47 -12.05 9.78
C GLY A 44 -17.27 -10.94 8.75
N ALA A 45 -16.26 -10.11 8.90
CA ALA A 45 -15.92 -9.04 7.98
C ALA A 45 -14.77 -9.44 7.04
N TYR A 46 -14.74 -8.86 5.85
CA TYR A 46 -13.59 -8.87 4.95
C TYR A 46 -12.85 -7.54 5.09
N VAL A 47 -11.76 -7.54 5.82
CA VAL A 47 -10.94 -6.37 6.10
C VAL A 47 -9.85 -6.26 5.04
N SER A 48 -9.75 -5.10 4.40
CA SER A 48 -8.75 -4.81 3.34
C SER A 48 -7.93 -3.59 3.74
N PRO A 49 -6.92 -3.76 4.61
CA PRO A 49 -6.30 -2.66 5.33
C PRO A 49 -5.72 -1.57 4.45
N ASP A 50 -5.01 -1.93 3.37
CA ASP A 50 -4.31 -0.94 2.53
C ASP A 50 -5.26 -0.17 1.62
N THR A 51 -6.28 -0.83 1.03
CA THR A 51 -7.29 -0.14 0.22
C THR A 51 -8.14 0.81 1.06
N ASP A 52 -8.51 0.38 2.27
CA ASP A 52 -9.27 1.19 3.22
C ASP A 52 -8.44 2.36 3.72
N LEU A 53 -7.18 2.13 4.08
CA LEU A 53 -6.25 3.16 4.51
C LEU A 53 -6.08 4.27 3.46
N VAL A 54 -5.87 3.88 2.19
CA VAL A 54 -5.80 4.84 1.08
C VAL A 54 -7.09 5.64 0.97
N THR A 55 -8.24 4.96 1.02
CA THR A 55 -9.56 5.61 0.95
C THR A 55 -9.78 6.58 2.11
N PHE A 56 -9.38 6.22 3.34
CA PHE A 56 -9.50 7.10 4.50
C PHE A 56 -8.59 8.34 4.39
N TRP A 57 -7.39 8.18 3.85
CA TRP A 57 -6.51 9.32 3.56
C TRP A 57 -7.08 10.24 2.49
N LEU A 58 -7.62 9.70 1.40
CA LEU A 58 -8.19 10.50 0.30
C LEU A 58 -9.46 11.24 0.71
N THR A 59 -10.21 10.71 1.69
CA THR A 59 -11.45 11.31 2.19
C THR A 59 -11.26 12.16 3.46
N ASP A 60 -10.02 12.36 3.90
CA ASP A 60 -9.66 13.06 5.15
C ASP A 60 -10.37 12.48 6.40
N ARG A 61 -10.68 11.16 6.38
CA ARG A 61 -11.27 10.41 7.50
C ARG A 61 -10.25 9.71 8.39
N ILE A 62 -8.98 9.79 8.04
CA ILE A 62 -7.92 9.11 8.77
C ILE A 62 -7.77 9.64 10.20
N ASP A 63 -7.60 8.73 11.15
CA ASP A 63 -7.27 9.08 12.54
C ASP A 63 -5.85 9.67 12.65
N GLU A 64 -5.62 10.50 13.66
CA GLU A 64 -4.32 11.16 13.91
C GLU A 64 -3.14 10.19 14.08
N ARG A 65 -3.40 8.95 14.49
CA ARG A 65 -2.40 7.87 14.58
C ARG A 65 -1.90 7.42 13.21
N GLY A 66 -2.61 7.80 12.13
CA GLY A 66 -2.29 7.45 10.75
C GLY A 66 -2.87 6.12 10.27
N TRP A 67 -3.80 5.51 11.03
CA TRP A 67 -4.59 4.33 10.66
C TRP A 67 -5.96 4.35 11.34
N GLY A 68 -6.93 3.65 10.75
CA GLY A 68 -8.31 3.64 11.20
C GLY A 68 -9.05 4.94 10.93
N ILE A 69 -10.31 5.00 11.30
CA ILE A 69 -11.19 6.15 11.09
C ILE A 69 -11.15 7.07 12.30
N ALA A 70 -11.06 8.39 12.06
CA ALA A 70 -11.07 9.40 13.11
C ALA A 70 -12.39 9.35 13.89
N GLY A 71 -12.28 9.34 15.23
CA GLY A 71 -13.44 9.29 16.13
C GLY A 71 -14.21 7.97 16.12
N ASP A 72 -13.61 6.87 15.62
CA ASP A 72 -14.23 5.56 15.66
C ASP A 72 -14.34 5.03 17.10
N THR A 73 -15.29 4.15 17.33
CA THR A 73 -15.56 3.48 18.62
C THR A 73 -15.24 1.99 18.52
N PHE A 74 -15.27 1.26 19.65
CA PHE A 74 -14.88 -0.16 19.71
C PHE A 74 -15.92 -1.02 20.46
N HIS A 75 -17.19 -0.61 20.45
CA HIS A 75 -18.24 -1.28 21.20
C HIS A 75 -18.46 -2.72 20.76
N VAL A 76 -18.34 -3.02 19.46
CA VAL A 76 -18.45 -4.40 18.95
C VAL A 76 -17.30 -5.26 19.48
N MET A 77 -16.07 -4.73 19.45
CA MET A 77 -14.91 -5.45 19.98
C MET A 77 -15.03 -5.70 21.48
N ASP A 78 -15.55 -4.74 22.24
CA ASP A 78 -15.81 -4.91 23.68
C ASP A 78 -16.95 -5.92 23.92
N GLY A 79 -17.99 -5.92 23.10
CA GLY A 79 -19.04 -6.93 23.12
C GLY A 79 -18.51 -8.34 22.86
N LEU A 80 -17.62 -8.50 21.85
CA LEU A 80 -16.99 -9.79 21.56
C LEU A 80 -16.11 -10.28 22.72
N ARG A 81 -15.34 -9.39 23.36
CA ARG A 81 -14.56 -9.72 24.55
C ARG A 81 -15.45 -10.16 25.71
N ALA A 82 -16.59 -9.51 25.91
CA ALA A 82 -17.55 -9.85 26.97
C ALA A 82 -18.13 -11.27 26.83
N ILE A 83 -18.17 -11.83 25.63
CA ILE A 83 -18.57 -13.21 25.35
C ILE A 83 -17.39 -14.14 25.09
N HIS A 84 -16.20 -13.76 25.57
CA HIS A 84 -14.97 -14.55 25.53
C HIS A 84 -14.40 -14.87 24.14
N VAL A 85 -14.69 -14.05 23.12
CA VAL A 85 -14.00 -14.12 21.82
C VAL A 85 -12.60 -13.52 21.97
N ASP A 86 -11.59 -14.18 21.41
CA ASP A 86 -10.22 -13.66 21.36
C ASP A 86 -10.12 -12.52 20.34
N VAL A 87 -10.27 -11.28 20.81
CA VAL A 87 -10.19 -10.08 19.99
C VAL A 87 -8.71 -9.61 19.92
N TRP A 88 -7.98 -10.17 19.00
CA TRP A 88 -6.59 -9.83 18.76
C TRP A 88 -6.40 -8.72 17.70
N PHE A 89 -7.31 -8.64 16.73
CA PHE A 89 -7.35 -7.55 15.76
C PHE A 89 -8.44 -6.56 16.16
N ASN A 90 -8.03 -5.44 16.74
CA ASN A 90 -8.97 -4.46 17.30
C ASN A 90 -9.44 -3.51 16.19
N LEU A 91 -10.64 -3.76 15.65
CA LEU A 91 -11.29 -2.96 14.61
C LEU A 91 -12.23 -1.92 15.23
N GLY A 92 -12.25 -0.72 14.69
CA GLY A 92 -13.27 0.26 14.99
C GLY A 92 -14.64 -0.16 14.46
N ASP A 93 -15.71 0.36 15.02
CA ASP A 93 -17.09 -0.01 14.67
C ASP A 93 -17.43 0.41 13.23
N GLN A 94 -16.97 1.59 12.78
CA GLN A 94 -17.15 2.06 11.40
C GLN A 94 -16.26 1.29 10.41
N ASP A 95 -15.02 1.00 10.81
CA ASP A 95 -14.11 0.18 10.01
C ASP A 95 -14.66 -1.24 9.83
N LEU A 96 -15.17 -1.84 10.91
CA LEU A 96 -15.86 -3.13 10.88
C LEU A 96 -17.10 -3.11 9.95
N ALA A 97 -17.89 -2.03 9.98
CA ALA A 97 -19.07 -1.90 9.12
C ALA A 97 -18.70 -1.92 7.62
N ILE A 98 -17.58 -1.28 7.24
CA ILE A 98 -17.03 -1.33 5.88
C ILE A 98 -16.66 -2.76 5.51
N GLY A 99 -15.93 -3.47 6.39
CA GLY A 99 -15.55 -4.86 6.18
C GLY A 99 -16.74 -5.82 6.08
N LEU A 100 -17.79 -5.60 6.86
CA LEU A 100 -19.05 -6.38 6.79
C LEU A 100 -19.78 -6.15 5.46
N GLU A 101 -19.89 -4.92 5.01
CA GLU A 101 -20.52 -4.61 3.71
C GLU A 101 -19.71 -5.21 2.55
N ARG A 102 -18.37 -5.14 2.61
CA ARG A 102 -17.52 -5.80 1.62
C ARG A 102 -17.72 -7.32 1.63
N ALA A 103 -17.76 -7.95 2.80
CA ALA A 103 -18.01 -9.39 2.91
C ALA A 103 -19.37 -9.78 2.30
N ARG A 104 -20.44 -8.99 2.58
CA ARG A 104 -21.78 -9.21 2.01
C ARG A 104 -21.75 -9.17 0.47
N ARG A 105 -21.12 -8.14 -0.12
CA ARG A 105 -21.01 -7.99 -1.58
C ARG A 105 -20.27 -9.15 -2.23
N LEU A 106 -19.14 -9.55 -1.65
CA LEU A 106 -18.37 -10.70 -2.12
C LEU A 106 -19.19 -12.01 -2.06
N GLN A 107 -19.97 -12.20 -0.99
CA GLN A 107 -20.90 -13.35 -0.87
C GLN A 107 -22.02 -13.33 -1.92
N GLU A 108 -22.43 -12.16 -2.38
CA GLU A 108 -23.40 -11.97 -3.47
C GLU A 108 -22.77 -12.16 -4.86
N GLY A 109 -21.45 -12.42 -4.93
CA GLY A 109 -20.73 -12.71 -6.17
C GLY A 109 -20.12 -11.50 -6.87
N GLU A 110 -20.11 -10.32 -6.24
CA GLU A 110 -19.36 -9.17 -6.75
C GLU A 110 -17.85 -9.41 -6.68
N ARG A 111 -17.09 -8.86 -7.62
CA ARG A 111 -15.62 -8.84 -7.55
C ARG A 111 -15.15 -7.90 -6.44
N LEU A 112 -13.93 -8.12 -5.91
CA LEU A 112 -13.34 -7.24 -4.90
C LEU A 112 -13.25 -5.78 -5.39
N THR A 113 -12.87 -5.58 -6.65
CA THR A 113 -12.83 -4.25 -7.29
C THR A 113 -14.20 -3.57 -7.31
N GLU A 114 -15.27 -4.31 -7.61
CA GLU A 114 -16.64 -3.77 -7.64
C GLU A 114 -17.12 -3.41 -6.23
N ALA A 115 -16.91 -4.32 -5.28
CA ALA A 115 -17.25 -4.10 -3.87
C ALA A 115 -16.51 -2.88 -3.30
N HIS A 116 -15.19 -2.78 -3.55
CA HIS A 116 -14.40 -1.64 -3.07
C HIS A 116 -14.82 -0.32 -3.75
N THR A 117 -15.09 -0.33 -5.05
CA THR A 117 -15.57 0.84 -5.80
C THR A 117 -16.90 1.36 -5.21
N ALA A 118 -17.84 0.47 -4.91
CA ALA A 118 -19.11 0.85 -4.30
C ALA A 118 -18.92 1.47 -2.91
N ILE A 119 -18.04 0.91 -2.09
CA ILE A 119 -17.70 1.41 -0.74
C ILE A 119 -17.00 2.78 -0.87
N SER A 120 -15.98 2.91 -1.71
CA SER A 120 -15.26 4.17 -1.95
C SER A 120 -16.20 5.29 -2.39
N LYS A 121 -17.15 4.98 -3.29
CA LYS A 121 -18.19 5.92 -3.71
C LYS A 121 -19.11 6.33 -2.56
N ALA A 122 -19.52 5.39 -1.71
CA ALA A 122 -20.35 5.68 -0.54
C ALA A 122 -19.62 6.54 0.49
N LEU A 123 -18.30 6.42 0.58
CA LEU A 123 -17.43 7.25 1.41
C LEU A 123 -17.07 8.60 0.76
N ASN A 124 -17.53 8.86 -0.47
CA ASN A 124 -17.21 10.04 -1.28
C ASN A 124 -15.72 10.17 -1.57
N ALA A 125 -15.04 9.06 -1.85
CA ALA A 125 -13.65 9.09 -2.25
C ALA A 125 -13.47 9.92 -3.54
N PRO A 126 -12.61 10.94 -3.54
CA PRO A 126 -12.48 11.85 -4.66
C PRO A 126 -11.68 11.27 -5.84
N ALA A 127 -10.95 10.20 -5.63
CA ALA A 127 -10.13 9.56 -6.66
C ALA A 127 -10.36 8.04 -6.68
N THR A 128 -9.92 7.38 -7.75
CA THR A 128 -10.09 5.94 -7.94
C THR A 128 -9.06 5.17 -7.12
N VAL A 129 -9.53 4.24 -6.29
CA VAL A 129 -8.70 3.27 -5.57
C VAL A 129 -9.05 1.87 -6.08
N LEU A 130 -8.06 1.17 -6.62
CA LEU A 130 -8.21 -0.17 -7.18
C LEU A 130 -7.46 -1.19 -6.34
N PRO A 131 -8.08 -2.29 -5.93
CA PRO A 131 -7.38 -3.49 -5.50
C PRO A 131 -6.41 -3.95 -6.60
N MET A 132 -5.23 -4.44 -6.22
CA MET A 132 -4.23 -4.93 -7.20
C MET A 132 -4.74 -6.10 -8.05
N CYS A 133 -5.66 -6.88 -7.54
CA CYS A 133 -6.34 -8.01 -8.18
C CYS A 133 -7.64 -8.34 -7.44
N ASP A 134 -8.51 -9.14 -8.05
CA ASP A 134 -9.76 -9.61 -7.44
C ASP A 134 -9.57 -10.94 -6.69
N GLU A 135 -8.60 -11.77 -7.11
CA GLU A 135 -8.34 -13.06 -6.48
C GLU A 135 -7.61 -12.88 -5.14
N PRO A 136 -7.88 -13.76 -4.17
CA PRO A 136 -7.21 -13.71 -2.87
C PRO A 136 -5.70 -13.93 -3.00
N VAL A 137 -4.93 -12.91 -2.64
CA VAL A 137 -3.49 -13.01 -2.38
C VAL A 137 -3.26 -12.77 -0.90
N ARG A 138 -2.36 -13.55 -0.27
CA ARG A 138 -2.12 -13.44 1.18
C ARG A 138 -0.63 -13.47 1.49
N THR A 139 -0.14 -12.39 2.09
CA THR A 139 1.22 -12.31 2.64
C THR A 139 1.34 -13.21 3.84
N ARG A 140 2.37 -14.05 3.84
CA ARG A 140 2.76 -14.89 4.96
C ARG A 140 4.22 -14.65 5.30
N VAL A 141 4.53 -14.62 6.58
CA VAL A 141 5.89 -14.44 7.10
C VAL A 141 6.29 -15.65 7.91
N ARG A 142 7.47 -16.20 7.65
CA ARG A 142 8.05 -17.29 8.42
C ARG A 142 9.07 -16.75 9.41
N THR A 143 8.90 -17.11 10.68
CA THR A 143 9.87 -16.90 11.74
C THR A 143 10.13 -18.24 12.40
N GLN A 144 11.37 -18.58 12.73
CA GLN A 144 11.74 -19.90 13.24
C GLN A 144 11.08 -21.04 12.41
N ASP A 145 10.22 -21.83 13.00
CA ASP A 145 9.56 -22.96 12.33
C ASP A 145 8.09 -22.70 12.00
N ARG A 146 7.61 -21.45 12.15
CA ARG A 146 6.20 -21.11 11.99
C ARG A 146 5.96 -20.11 10.86
N TRP A 147 4.95 -20.40 10.03
CA TRP A 147 4.33 -19.47 9.11
C TRP A 147 3.19 -18.73 9.78
N TRP A 148 3.24 -17.40 9.72
CA TRP A 148 2.22 -16.51 10.22
C TRP A 148 1.45 -15.85 9.08
N PRO A 149 0.11 -15.71 9.16
CA PRO A 149 -0.59 -14.69 8.39
C PRO A 149 -0.04 -13.30 8.74
N PHE A 150 0.06 -12.42 7.78
CA PHE A 150 0.79 -11.15 7.97
C PHE A 150 0.24 -10.30 9.12
N GLN A 151 -1.09 -10.14 9.22
CA GLN A 151 -1.69 -9.35 10.30
C GLN A 151 -1.41 -9.96 11.69
N GLU A 152 -1.48 -11.28 11.80
CA GLU A 152 -1.10 -11.95 13.05
C GLU A 152 0.37 -11.76 13.40
N TYR A 153 1.26 -11.83 12.39
CA TYR A 153 2.68 -11.55 12.58
C TYR A 153 2.90 -10.13 13.12
N MET A 154 2.26 -9.14 12.52
CA MET A 154 2.43 -7.74 12.91
C MET A 154 1.87 -7.45 14.32
N ILE A 155 0.73 -8.04 14.68
CA ILE A 155 0.00 -7.69 15.90
C ILE A 155 0.37 -8.62 17.06
N ARG A 156 0.38 -9.94 16.84
CA ARG A 156 0.57 -10.94 17.92
C ARG A 156 2.04 -11.34 18.11
N ALA A 157 2.82 -11.43 17.03
CA ALA A 157 4.24 -11.73 17.13
C ALA A 157 5.10 -10.47 17.37
N GLY A 158 4.48 -9.30 17.47
CA GLY A 158 5.17 -8.02 17.68
C GLY A 158 5.88 -7.49 16.45
N GLY A 159 5.79 -8.19 15.30
CA GLY A 159 6.54 -7.84 14.10
C GLY A 159 8.07 -7.80 14.34
N ALA A 160 8.85 -7.70 13.31
CA ALA A 160 10.31 -7.59 13.42
C ALA A 160 10.77 -6.27 14.06
N ALA A 161 9.95 -5.21 13.98
CA ALA A 161 10.30 -3.90 14.57
C ALA A 161 10.23 -3.84 16.11
N ALA A 162 9.58 -4.81 16.76
CA ALA A 162 9.42 -4.85 18.21
C ALA A 162 10.40 -5.82 18.91
N GLY A 163 11.47 -6.26 18.22
CA GLY A 163 12.40 -7.26 18.76
C GLY A 163 11.86 -8.68 18.67
N GLY A 164 10.92 -8.93 17.76
CA GLY A 164 10.42 -10.26 17.42
C GLY A 164 11.48 -11.11 16.70
N ASP A 165 11.12 -12.37 16.45
CA ASP A 165 12.00 -13.32 15.74
C ASP A 165 12.36 -12.81 14.34
N PRO A 166 13.60 -13.02 13.88
CA PRO A 166 14.03 -12.63 12.53
C PRO A 166 13.15 -13.26 11.45
N VAL A 167 12.87 -12.47 10.42
CA VAL A 167 12.18 -12.95 9.21
C VAL A 167 13.09 -13.93 8.48
N GLN A 168 12.60 -15.15 8.26
CA GLN A 168 13.32 -16.18 7.52
C GLN A 168 12.80 -16.38 6.11
N ASP A 169 11.51 -16.10 5.87
CA ASP A 169 10.90 -16.27 4.56
C ASP A 169 9.61 -15.44 4.45
N VAL A 170 9.27 -15.05 3.23
CA VAL A 170 8.04 -14.32 2.89
C VAL A 170 7.41 -14.98 1.66
N ASP A 171 6.13 -15.30 1.75
CA ASP A 171 5.35 -15.90 0.66
C ASP A 171 4.10 -15.05 0.37
N PHE A 172 3.81 -14.84 -0.92
CA PHE A 172 2.59 -14.20 -1.40
C PHE A 172 1.67 -15.27 -1.99
N ARG A 173 1.00 -15.99 -1.10
CA ARG A 173 0.16 -17.11 -1.49
C ARG A 173 -0.98 -16.65 -2.41
N GLY A 174 -1.10 -17.29 -3.57
CA GLY A 174 -2.10 -16.94 -4.60
C GLY A 174 -1.59 -16.01 -5.70
N ALA A 175 -0.51 -15.24 -5.49
CA ALA A 175 -0.04 -14.24 -6.45
C ALA A 175 0.28 -14.81 -7.84
N ARG A 176 0.77 -16.05 -7.93
CA ARG A 176 1.09 -16.69 -9.21
C ARG A 176 -0.13 -17.01 -10.08
N THR A 177 -1.29 -17.17 -9.48
CA THR A 177 -2.56 -17.45 -10.19
C THR A 177 -3.44 -16.21 -10.35
N ALA A 178 -3.32 -15.26 -9.45
CA ALA A 178 -4.00 -13.97 -9.53
C ALA A 178 -3.55 -13.17 -10.76
N ARG A 179 -4.42 -12.28 -11.23
CA ARG A 179 -4.17 -11.38 -12.36
C ARG A 179 -4.53 -9.94 -11.98
N PRO A 180 -3.80 -8.93 -12.49
CA PRO A 180 -4.25 -7.57 -12.41
C PRO A 180 -5.63 -7.45 -13.08
N THR A 181 -6.53 -6.67 -12.47
CA THR A 181 -7.86 -6.48 -13.07
C THR A 181 -7.79 -5.70 -14.38
N PRO A 182 -8.80 -5.78 -15.26
CA PRO A 182 -8.86 -4.95 -16.47
C PRO A 182 -8.73 -3.45 -16.16
N GLU A 183 -9.30 -3.00 -15.05
CA GLU A 183 -9.24 -1.62 -14.57
C GLU A 183 -7.80 -1.21 -14.20
N VAL A 184 -7.06 -2.09 -13.54
CA VAL A 184 -5.64 -1.90 -13.19
C VAL A 184 -4.79 -1.84 -14.46
N LEU A 185 -4.97 -2.79 -15.38
CA LEU A 185 -4.24 -2.83 -16.66
C LEU A 185 -4.50 -1.58 -17.50
N HIS A 186 -5.76 -1.13 -17.56
CA HIS A 186 -6.14 0.10 -18.28
C HIS A 186 -5.47 1.33 -17.65
N ALA A 187 -5.48 1.46 -16.32
CA ALA A 187 -4.87 2.58 -15.63
C ALA A 187 -3.35 2.64 -15.89
N ILE A 188 -2.65 1.51 -15.81
CA ILE A 188 -1.21 1.42 -16.08
C ILE A 188 -0.90 1.80 -17.53
N ALA A 189 -1.63 1.23 -18.50
CA ALA A 189 -1.40 1.48 -19.93
C ALA A 189 -1.68 2.94 -20.33
N ALA A 190 -2.64 3.59 -19.67
CA ALA A 190 -3.01 4.99 -19.94
C ALA A 190 -2.21 6.01 -19.13
N ALA A 191 -1.35 5.57 -18.19
CA ALA A 191 -0.66 6.45 -17.27
C ALA A 191 0.27 7.46 -17.96
N GLN A 192 0.29 8.70 -17.46
CA GLN A 192 1.32 9.69 -17.81
C GLN A 192 2.56 9.57 -16.92
N ALA A 193 2.41 9.07 -15.70
CA ALA A 193 3.47 8.75 -14.75
C ALA A 193 2.97 7.63 -13.82
N ILE A 194 3.88 6.75 -13.42
CA ILE A 194 3.63 5.71 -12.41
C ILE A 194 4.57 5.97 -11.23
N VAL A 195 4.00 6.01 -10.04
CA VAL A 195 4.77 6.29 -8.82
C VAL A 195 4.63 5.13 -7.84
N ILE A 196 5.73 4.54 -7.45
CA ILE A 196 5.79 3.60 -6.33
C ILE A 196 5.88 4.43 -5.05
N GLY A 197 4.85 4.37 -4.22
CA GLY A 197 4.78 5.12 -2.96
C GLY A 197 5.87 4.70 -1.97
N PRO A 198 6.22 5.54 -0.97
CA PRO A 198 7.22 5.24 0.05
C PRO A 198 6.68 4.23 1.07
N SER A 199 6.47 3.04 0.59
CA SER A 199 5.96 1.88 1.30
C SER A 199 7.07 0.84 1.44
N ASN A 200 6.91 -0.11 2.36
CA ASN A 200 7.88 -1.20 2.50
C ASN A 200 8.01 -1.98 1.18
N PRO A 201 9.21 -2.07 0.59
CA PRO A 201 9.39 -2.73 -0.70
C PRO A 201 8.96 -4.19 -0.69
N VAL A 202 9.22 -4.90 0.41
CA VAL A 202 9.08 -6.36 0.50
C VAL A 202 7.65 -6.79 0.83
N ILE A 203 6.97 -6.09 1.75
CA ILE A 203 5.65 -6.54 2.23
C ILE A 203 4.48 -5.67 1.76
N SER A 204 4.75 -4.48 1.22
CA SER A 204 3.68 -3.60 0.73
C SER A 204 3.67 -3.47 -0.80
N ILE A 205 4.83 -3.42 -1.44
CA ILE A 205 4.94 -3.25 -2.90
C ILE A 205 5.19 -4.59 -3.60
N ALA A 206 6.05 -5.45 -3.07
CA ALA A 206 6.31 -6.74 -3.71
C ALA A 206 5.07 -7.60 -3.89
N PRO A 207 4.06 -7.63 -3.00
CA PRO A 207 2.82 -8.35 -3.26
C PRO A 207 2.12 -7.88 -4.54
N ILE A 208 2.07 -6.54 -4.77
CA ILE A 208 1.52 -5.96 -6.01
C ILE A 208 2.32 -6.47 -7.21
N LEU A 209 3.65 -6.39 -7.15
CA LEU A 209 4.54 -6.81 -8.23
C LEU A 209 4.54 -8.33 -8.47
N ALA A 210 4.16 -9.13 -7.47
CA ALA A 210 4.11 -10.59 -7.53
C ALA A 210 2.85 -11.11 -8.23
N VAL A 211 1.80 -10.29 -8.37
CA VAL A 211 0.61 -10.66 -9.16
C VAL A 211 1.04 -10.94 -10.60
N ASN A 212 0.67 -12.13 -11.08
CA ASN A 212 1.14 -12.60 -12.38
C ASN A 212 0.65 -11.70 -13.53
N GLY A 213 1.59 -11.12 -14.28
CA GLY A 213 1.36 -10.15 -15.34
C GLY A 213 1.52 -8.68 -14.90
N MET A 214 1.59 -8.37 -13.60
CA MET A 214 1.73 -6.99 -13.12
C MET A 214 3.06 -6.37 -13.53
N ARG A 215 4.18 -7.05 -13.28
CA ARG A 215 5.51 -6.53 -13.71
C ARG A 215 5.57 -6.30 -15.22
N GLN A 216 5.00 -7.22 -16.00
CA GLN A 216 4.95 -7.06 -17.46
C GLN A 216 4.15 -5.83 -17.85
N ALA A 217 2.96 -5.64 -17.26
CA ALA A 217 2.12 -4.47 -17.53
C ALA A 217 2.85 -3.15 -17.20
N LEU A 218 3.59 -3.12 -16.09
CA LEU A 218 4.40 -1.96 -15.69
C LEU A 218 5.56 -1.72 -16.67
N THR A 219 6.28 -2.77 -17.05
CA THR A 219 7.41 -2.67 -17.98
C THR A 219 6.97 -2.25 -19.41
N ASP A 220 5.79 -2.67 -19.83
CA ASP A 220 5.22 -2.32 -21.14
C ASP A 220 4.61 -0.90 -21.15
N ALA A 221 4.44 -0.28 -19.99
CA ALA A 221 3.91 1.07 -19.92
C ALA A 221 4.87 2.09 -20.55
N THR A 222 4.31 3.08 -21.25
CA THR A 222 5.10 4.18 -21.81
C THR A 222 5.47 5.25 -20.77
N ALA A 223 4.77 5.24 -19.65
CA ALA A 223 4.99 6.15 -18.53
C ALA A 223 6.28 5.79 -17.78
N ARG A 224 6.99 6.81 -17.29
CA ARG A 224 8.13 6.60 -16.39
C ARG A 224 7.65 6.09 -15.03
N ILE A 225 8.42 5.18 -14.45
CA ILE A 225 8.16 4.59 -13.13
C ILE A 225 9.15 5.18 -12.13
N ILE A 226 8.66 5.96 -11.20
CA ILE A 226 9.47 6.60 -10.15
C ILE A 226 9.12 5.99 -8.81
N ALA A 227 10.12 5.56 -8.04
CA ALA A 227 9.90 5.20 -6.65
C ALA A 227 10.20 6.39 -5.72
N VAL A 228 9.46 6.50 -4.62
CA VAL A 228 9.79 7.40 -3.51
C VAL A 228 10.34 6.55 -2.37
N SER A 229 11.49 6.93 -1.83
CA SER A 229 12.12 6.18 -0.74
C SER A 229 11.29 6.21 0.54
N PRO A 230 11.12 5.08 1.23
CA PRO A 230 10.50 5.03 2.55
C PRO A 230 11.46 5.44 3.68
N LEU A 231 12.71 5.77 3.37
CA LEU A 231 13.73 6.15 4.34
C LEU A 231 13.84 7.66 4.45
N VAL A 232 14.05 8.15 5.67
CA VAL A 232 14.37 9.56 5.97
C VAL A 232 15.66 9.57 6.77
N ALA A 233 16.67 10.33 6.33
CA ALA A 233 18.02 10.32 6.87
C ALA A 233 18.62 8.90 6.96
N GLU A 234 18.35 8.08 5.92
CA GLU A 234 18.74 6.66 5.86
C GLU A 234 18.20 5.80 7.01
N ALA A 235 17.15 6.27 7.66
CA ALA A 235 16.49 5.55 8.74
C ALA A 235 15.02 5.25 8.39
N VAL A 236 14.51 4.15 8.91
CA VAL A 236 13.09 3.80 8.81
C VAL A 236 12.29 4.72 9.72
N VAL A 237 11.34 5.47 9.15
CA VAL A 237 10.48 6.37 9.93
C VAL A 237 9.50 5.58 10.80
N LYS A 238 8.94 4.47 10.25
CA LYS A 238 7.94 3.64 10.94
C LYS A 238 7.86 2.25 10.32
N GLY A 239 7.56 1.25 11.18
CA GLY A 239 7.29 -0.12 10.74
C GLY A 239 8.55 -0.97 10.53
N PRO A 240 8.38 -2.19 10.03
CA PRO A 240 9.44 -3.22 10.00
C PRO A 240 10.33 -3.17 8.75
N THR A 241 10.45 -2.03 8.06
CA THR A 241 11.17 -1.94 6.78
C THR A 241 12.60 -2.44 6.88
N ALA A 242 13.32 -2.11 7.95
CA ALA A 242 14.70 -2.56 8.14
C ALA A 242 14.82 -4.10 8.12
N ALA A 243 14.01 -4.78 8.94
CA ALA A 243 14.05 -6.23 9.03
C ALA A 243 13.70 -6.94 7.71
N PHE A 244 12.77 -6.39 6.92
CA PHE A 244 12.44 -6.95 5.61
C PHE A 244 13.49 -6.63 4.53
N MET A 245 14.18 -5.50 4.61
CA MET A 245 15.34 -5.22 3.75
C MET A 245 16.51 -6.16 4.08
N GLU A 246 16.79 -6.38 5.36
CA GLU A 246 17.80 -7.36 5.81
C GLU A 246 17.46 -8.77 5.33
N PHE A 247 16.19 -9.20 5.46
CA PHE A 247 15.71 -10.46 4.90
C PHE A 247 15.97 -10.55 3.39
N ALA A 248 15.73 -9.47 2.65
CA ALA A 248 16.01 -9.41 1.20
C ALA A 248 17.51 -9.38 0.86
N GLY A 249 18.40 -9.36 1.85
CA GLY A 249 19.85 -9.29 1.67
C GLY A 249 20.33 -7.93 1.16
N LEU A 250 19.56 -6.87 1.39
CA LEU A 250 19.84 -5.53 0.90
C LEU A 250 20.12 -4.56 2.06
N PRO A 251 21.04 -3.60 1.86
CA PRO A 251 21.29 -2.58 2.87
C PRO A 251 20.04 -1.71 3.10
N VAL A 252 19.86 -1.27 4.34
CA VAL A 252 18.82 -0.29 4.70
C VAL A 252 19.32 1.10 4.29
N SER A 253 19.27 1.38 3.00
CA SER A 253 19.74 2.62 2.37
C SER A 253 18.96 2.91 1.09
N ASN A 254 19.09 4.12 0.55
CA ASN A 254 18.47 4.47 -0.72
C ASN A 254 19.04 3.64 -1.89
N ASP A 255 20.32 3.27 -1.85
CA ASP A 255 20.90 2.34 -2.83
C ASP A 255 20.29 0.93 -2.71
N GLY A 256 19.98 0.47 -1.50
CA GLY A 256 19.26 -0.79 -1.28
C GLY A 256 17.83 -0.76 -1.81
N ILE A 257 17.11 0.37 -1.64
CA ILE A 257 15.79 0.56 -2.24
C ILE A 257 15.88 0.55 -3.77
N ALA A 258 16.85 1.27 -4.36
CA ALA A 258 17.08 1.28 -5.80
C ALA A 258 17.39 -0.14 -6.32
N ALA A 259 18.26 -0.88 -5.64
CA ALA A 259 18.61 -2.26 -5.99
C ALA A 259 17.41 -3.21 -5.90
N TYR A 260 16.49 -3.02 -4.95
CA TYR A 260 15.27 -3.82 -4.85
C TYR A 260 14.36 -3.69 -6.09
N TYR A 261 14.31 -2.49 -6.67
CA TYR A 261 13.51 -2.20 -7.86
C TYR A 261 14.31 -2.23 -9.16
N ASP A 262 15.51 -2.80 -9.14
CA ASP A 262 16.36 -2.87 -10.35
C ASP A 262 15.61 -3.45 -11.56
N GLY A 263 15.82 -2.82 -12.72
CA GLY A 263 15.14 -3.16 -13.97
C GLY A 263 13.63 -2.80 -14.01
N LEU A 264 13.08 -2.12 -12.98
CA LEU A 264 11.68 -1.70 -12.97
C LEU A 264 11.52 -0.18 -12.95
N ILE A 265 12.29 0.54 -12.15
CA ILE A 265 12.14 1.98 -11.98
C ILE A 265 13.10 2.78 -12.87
N ASP A 266 12.65 3.93 -13.34
CA ASP A 266 13.45 4.89 -14.13
C ASP A 266 14.17 5.91 -13.25
N GLY A 267 13.72 6.08 -12.00
CA GLY A 267 14.32 7.02 -11.06
C GLY A 267 13.83 6.83 -9.62
N LEU A 268 14.58 7.42 -8.69
CA LEU A 268 14.27 7.42 -7.26
C LEU A 268 14.20 8.84 -6.73
N VAL A 269 13.16 9.13 -5.93
CA VAL A 269 13.05 10.34 -5.12
C VAL A 269 13.44 9.97 -3.69
N ALA A 270 14.46 10.62 -3.15
CA ALA A 270 15.02 10.30 -1.84
C ALA A 270 15.67 11.54 -1.20
N ASP A 271 15.94 11.47 0.10
CA ASP A 271 16.60 12.55 0.82
C ASP A 271 18.12 12.63 0.59
N ARG A 272 18.67 11.63 -0.10
CA ARG A 272 20.08 11.58 -0.53
C ARG A 272 20.17 10.89 -1.89
N ARG A 273 21.18 11.27 -2.66
CA ARG A 273 21.44 10.66 -3.96
C ARG A 273 21.73 9.17 -3.87
N THR A 274 21.35 8.47 -4.93
CA THR A 274 21.67 7.06 -5.16
C THR A 274 22.68 6.92 -6.29
N HIS A 275 23.35 5.77 -6.33
CA HIS A 275 24.28 5.46 -7.39
C HIS A 275 23.57 4.66 -8.51
N GLY A 276 23.99 4.89 -9.76
CA GLY A 276 23.56 4.06 -10.90
C GLY A 276 22.14 4.28 -11.44
N LEU A 277 21.35 5.17 -10.82
CA LEU A 277 19.97 5.49 -11.22
C LEU A 277 19.77 7.01 -11.15
N PRO A 278 19.00 7.62 -12.08
CA PRO A 278 18.56 9.00 -11.92
C PRO A 278 17.87 9.21 -10.56
N ALA A 279 18.26 10.24 -9.83
CA ALA A 279 17.72 10.50 -8.51
C ALA A 279 17.37 11.98 -8.33
N LEU A 280 16.22 12.25 -7.73
CA LEU A 280 15.83 13.56 -7.22
C LEU A 280 16.11 13.57 -5.71
N GLU A 281 17.03 14.44 -5.30
CA GLU A 281 17.33 14.65 -3.88
C GLU A 281 16.40 15.71 -3.29
N THR A 282 15.54 15.28 -2.37
CA THR A 282 14.60 16.14 -1.65
C THR A 282 14.20 15.53 -0.32
N ASP A 283 13.72 16.34 0.61
CA ASP A 283 13.11 15.86 1.84
C ASP A 283 11.83 15.07 1.53
N VAL A 284 11.81 13.78 1.83
CA VAL A 284 10.69 12.86 1.57
C VAL A 284 9.74 12.70 2.77
N LEU A 285 9.96 13.45 3.86
CA LEU A 285 9.06 13.44 5.01
C LEU A 285 7.70 14.06 4.65
N MET A 286 6.61 13.34 4.98
CA MET A 286 5.23 13.69 4.63
C MET A 286 4.34 13.79 5.89
N ASP A 287 4.79 14.51 6.90
CA ASP A 287 4.08 14.68 8.18
C ASP A 287 3.00 15.78 8.15
N THR A 288 3.13 16.74 7.23
CA THR A 288 2.16 17.82 7.05
C THR A 288 1.47 17.77 5.67
N PRO A 289 0.28 18.41 5.51
CA PRO A 289 -0.36 18.54 4.20
C PRO A 289 0.56 19.20 3.15
N THR A 290 1.25 20.25 3.53
CA THR A 290 2.20 20.97 2.65
C THR A 290 3.35 20.07 2.22
N ALA A 291 3.93 19.28 3.14
CA ALA A 291 5.01 18.35 2.83
C ALA A 291 4.53 17.22 1.88
N ARG A 292 3.34 16.67 2.10
CA ARG A 292 2.75 15.66 1.20
C ARG A 292 2.58 16.19 -0.22
N ARG A 293 2.01 17.40 -0.35
CA ARG A 293 1.83 18.05 -1.65
C ARG A 293 3.17 18.32 -2.33
N ARG A 294 4.16 18.85 -1.61
CA ARG A 294 5.51 19.13 -2.13
C ARG A 294 6.17 17.86 -2.67
N VAL A 295 6.21 16.77 -1.88
CA VAL A 295 6.81 15.50 -2.32
C VAL A 295 6.10 14.97 -3.57
N ALA A 296 4.78 15.04 -3.62
CA ALA A 296 4.00 14.60 -4.77
C ALA A 296 4.30 15.45 -6.02
N GLU A 297 4.33 16.78 -5.90
CA GLU A 297 4.60 17.72 -7.00
C GLU A 297 6.02 17.52 -7.55
N GLU A 298 7.02 17.43 -6.69
CA GLU A 298 8.41 17.20 -7.06
C GLU A 298 8.59 15.82 -7.73
N THR A 299 7.93 14.77 -7.20
CA THR A 299 7.96 13.42 -7.78
C THR A 299 7.36 13.40 -9.18
N LEU A 300 6.20 14.02 -9.37
CA LEU A 300 5.56 14.12 -10.69
C LEU A 300 6.41 14.92 -11.66
N GLY A 301 6.92 16.07 -11.23
CA GLY A 301 7.82 16.91 -12.05
C GLY A 301 9.05 16.13 -12.51
N PHE A 302 9.66 15.36 -11.61
CA PHE A 302 10.81 14.50 -11.94
C PHE A 302 10.44 13.40 -12.94
N ALA A 303 9.31 12.70 -12.73
CA ALA A 303 8.83 11.68 -13.67
C ALA A 303 8.63 12.23 -15.10
N LEU A 304 8.04 13.43 -15.19
CA LEU A 304 7.77 14.07 -16.47
C LEU A 304 9.04 14.61 -17.15
N ALA A 305 10.07 14.97 -16.37
CA ALA A 305 11.34 15.46 -16.88
C ALA A 305 12.26 14.34 -17.44
N LEU A 306 12.07 13.10 -17.01
CA LEU A 306 12.82 11.92 -17.49
C LEU A 306 12.31 11.36 -18.84
N ARG A 307 11.43 12.06 -19.53
CA ARG A 307 10.90 11.65 -20.84
C ARG A 307 11.94 11.63 -21.93
#